data_ab072c74bd87f9a770f1dae028ba30dd
#
_entry.id   ab072c74bd87f9a770f1dae028ba30dd
#
_cell.length_a   1.000
_cell.length_b   1.000
_cell.length_c   1.000
_cell.angle_alpha   90.00
_cell.angle_beta   90.00
_cell.angle_gamma   90.00
#
_symmetry.space_group_name_H-M   'P 1'
#
loop_
_entity.id
_entity.type
_entity.pdbx_description
1 polymer ?
#
loop_
_entity_poly.entity_id
_entity_poly.type
_entity_poly.pdbx_seq_one_letter_code
_entity_poly.pdbx_strand_id
1 'polypeptide(L)'
;NNDLATPATAFVGGPNQIIYVRMESNNNPAQYSTTTFNLIVNPFPVINTTPDDYALCDDDTDGVQVFNLASRLSNILDGLDPSLHTVTFHQDEAEAIIGTPQLSTLYSSSTQTVWVRVVINATGCFDVAPLELVVNPLPIANLPTPLTLCDDNNPGDEQEEFDLTQAIAEIVGTQE
;
A
#
# COMPACT_ATOMS: atom_id res chain seq x y z
N ASN A 1 -29.13 10.02 36.75
CA ASN A 1 -29.94 9.50 35.63
C ASN A 1 -29.85 10.54 34.51
N ASN A 2 -29.23 10.17 33.42
CA ASN A 2 -29.23 10.96 32.20
C ASN A 2 -30.28 10.32 31.28
N ASP A 3 -31.51 10.83 31.36
CA ASP A 3 -32.57 10.38 30.47
C ASP A 3 -32.28 10.90 29.07
N LEU A 4 -32.04 9.97 28.13
CA LEU A 4 -31.94 10.31 26.73
C LEU A 4 -33.34 10.76 26.28
N ALA A 5 -33.43 11.95 25.66
CA ALA A 5 -34.68 12.46 25.10
C ALA A 5 -35.28 11.40 24.15
N THR A 6 -36.56 11.12 24.27
CA THR A 6 -37.24 10.07 23.50
C THR A 6 -37.78 10.56 22.18
N PRO A 7 -37.54 9.86 21.06
CA PRO A 7 -36.46 8.88 20.86
C PRO A 7 -35.15 9.61 20.51
N ALA A 8 -34.05 9.26 21.19
CA ALA A 8 -32.75 9.76 20.81
C ALA A 8 -32.38 9.20 19.44
N THR A 9 -32.33 10.06 18.43
CA THR A 9 -31.97 9.70 17.04
C THR A 9 -30.45 9.53 16.85
N ALA A 10 -29.65 10.13 17.75
CA ALA A 10 -28.19 10.00 17.77
C ALA A 10 -27.70 10.09 19.24
N PHE A 11 -26.75 9.22 19.56
CA PHE A 11 -26.09 9.17 20.85
C PHE A 11 -24.61 8.86 20.68
N VAL A 12 -23.73 9.70 21.22
CA VAL A 12 -22.28 9.45 21.24
C VAL A 12 -21.95 8.57 22.42
N GLY A 13 -21.67 7.29 22.16
CA GLY A 13 -21.33 6.29 23.16
C GLY A 13 -19.88 5.82 23.03
N GLY A 14 -19.28 5.42 24.16
CA GLY A 14 -17.96 4.78 24.22
C GLY A 14 -18.04 3.26 24.06
N PRO A 15 -16.87 2.57 23.96
CA PRO A 15 -16.81 1.13 23.84
C PRO A 15 -17.39 0.46 25.11
N ASN A 16 -18.16 -0.62 24.92
CA ASN A 16 -18.78 -1.41 26.00
C ASN A 16 -19.74 -0.64 26.92
N GLN A 17 -20.37 0.41 26.42
CA GLN A 17 -21.36 1.16 27.17
C GLN A 17 -22.70 0.44 27.18
N ILE A 18 -23.31 0.27 28.38
CA ILE A 18 -24.63 -0.33 28.55
C ILE A 18 -25.70 0.75 28.45
N ILE A 19 -26.66 0.55 27.55
CA ILE A 19 -27.86 1.37 27.40
C ILE A 19 -29.02 0.66 28.07
N TYR A 20 -29.71 1.38 28.93
CA TYR A 20 -30.94 0.91 29.60
C TYR A 20 -32.14 1.44 28.83
N VAL A 21 -33.04 0.54 28.49
CA VAL A 21 -34.30 0.88 27.82
C VAL A 21 -35.43 0.64 28.77
N ARG A 22 -36.33 1.61 28.93
CA ARG A 22 -37.57 1.48 29.67
C ARG A 22 -38.74 1.75 28.72
N MET A 23 -39.68 0.84 28.71
CA MET A 23 -40.94 0.96 27.99
C MET A 23 -42.05 1.04 28.99
N GLU A 24 -42.87 2.11 28.92
CA GLU A 24 -43.98 2.36 29.83
C GLU A 24 -45.32 2.24 29.10
N SER A 25 -46.38 1.88 29.86
CA SER A 25 -47.72 1.97 29.35
C SER A 25 -48.19 3.44 29.30
N ASN A 26 -48.70 3.90 28.17
CA ASN A 26 -49.22 5.24 28.04
C ASN A 26 -50.37 5.54 29.00
N ASN A 27 -51.14 4.53 29.41
CA ASN A 27 -52.29 4.67 30.31
C ASN A 27 -51.92 4.58 31.78
N ASN A 28 -50.80 3.97 32.12
CA ASN A 28 -50.33 3.79 33.50
C ASN A 28 -48.77 3.69 33.52
N PRO A 29 -48.05 4.79 33.76
CA PRO A 29 -46.57 4.78 33.80
C PRO A 29 -45.96 3.90 34.90
N ALA A 30 -46.75 3.49 35.88
CA ALA A 30 -46.29 2.52 36.89
C ALA A 30 -46.15 1.08 36.33
N GLN A 31 -46.78 0.81 35.17
CA GLN A 31 -46.63 -0.42 34.41
C GLN A 31 -45.53 -0.24 33.38
N TYR A 32 -44.35 -0.73 33.67
CA TYR A 32 -43.17 -0.63 32.77
C TYR A 32 -42.40 -1.95 32.69
N SER A 33 -41.64 -2.08 31.62
CA SER A 33 -40.65 -3.14 31.45
C SER A 33 -39.32 -2.50 31.12
N THR A 34 -38.23 -3.15 31.49
CA THR A 34 -36.86 -2.67 31.20
C THR A 34 -36.04 -3.75 30.52
N THR A 35 -35.18 -3.34 29.64
CA THR A 35 -34.14 -4.17 29.00
C THR A 35 -32.84 -3.39 28.84
N THR A 36 -31.77 -4.06 28.43
CA THR A 36 -30.47 -3.41 28.17
C THR A 36 -29.87 -3.94 26.89
N PHE A 37 -29.04 -3.12 26.28
CA PHE A 37 -28.12 -3.54 25.22
C PHE A 37 -26.78 -2.82 25.35
N ASN A 38 -25.72 -3.41 24.75
CA ASN A 38 -24.39 -2.84 24.78
C ASN A 38 -24.10 -2.10 23.48
N LEU A 39 -23.43 -0.96 23.59
CA LEU A 39 -22.76 -0.31 22.47
C LEU A 39 -21.36 -0.88 22.36
N ILE A 40 -20.98 -1.33 21.16
CA ILE A 40 -19.66 -1.87 20.85
C ILE A 40 -19.03 -0.99 19.76
N VAL A 41 -17.86 -0.43 20.06
CA VAL A 41 -17.04 0.27 19.08
C VAL A 41 -15.80 -0.57 18.83
N ASN A 42 -15.70 -1.12 17.63
CA ASN A 42 -14.55 -1.93 17.20
C ASN A 42 -13.43 -1.02 16.68
N PRO A 43 -12.16 -1.30 17.01
CA PRO A 43 -11.03 -0.55 16.48
C PRO A 43 -10.80 -0.86 14.99
N PHE A 44 -10.12 0.06 14.29
CA PHE A 44 -9.54 -0.18 12.97
C PHE A 44 -8.32 -1.10 13.09
N PRO A 45 -7.94 -1.83 12.01
CA PRO A 45 -6.65 -2.50 11.94
C PRO A 45 -5.53 -1.44 11.94
N VAL A 46 -4.44 -1.70 12.67
CA VAL A 46 -3.25 -0.83 12.64
C VAL A 46 -2.31 -1.40 11.59
N ILE A 47 -2.30 -0.83 10.41
CA ILE A 47 -1.49 -1.24 9.26
C ILE A 47 -0.34 -0.27 9.02
N ASN A 48 0.64 -0.67 8.19
CA ASN A 48 1.61 0.27 7.66
C ASN A 48 0.92 1.19 6.63
N THR A 49 0.77 2.47 6.97
CA THR A 49 0.14 3.49 6.11
C THR A 49 1.08 4.11 5.09
N THR A 50 2.37 3.77 5.16
CA THR A 50 3.44 4.20 4.23
C THR A 50 4.32 3.00 3.87
N PRO A 51 3.75 1.97 3.18
CA PRO A 51 4.54 0.81 2.78
C PRO A 51 5.66 1.22 1.84
N ASP A 52 6.75 0.42 1.86
CA ASP A 52 7.88 0.66 0.96
C ASP A 52 7.44 0.52 -0.50
N ASP A 53 8.00 1.36 -1.37
CA ASP A 53 7.79 1.30 -2.81
C ASP A 53 8.07 -0.11 -3.35
N TYR A 54 7.24 -0.56 -4.28
CA TYR A 54 7.47 -1.81 -4.99
C TYR A 54 8.13 -1.52 -6.34
N ALA A 55 9.46 -1.52 -6.34
CA ALA A 55 10.26 -1.24 -7.52
C ALA A 55 10.68 -2.52 -8.24
N LEU A 56 10.52 -2.56 -9.56
CA LEU A 56 10.99 -3.59 -10.49
C LEU A 56 11.74 -2.93 -11.65
N CYS A 57 12.67 -3.67 -12.28
CA CYS A 57 13.32 -3.21 -13.51
C CYS A 57 12.44 -3.53 -14.72
N ASP A 58 12.41 -2.62 -15.68
CA ASP A 58 11.81 -2.82 -16.99
C ASP A 58 12.74 -3.72 -17.83
N ASP A 59 12.33 -4.96 -18.13
CA ASP A 59 13.19 -5.96 -18.76
C ASP A 59 13.10 -5.98 -20.29
N ASP A 60 12.09 -5.32 -20.87
CA ASP A 60 11.86 -5.26 -22.33
C ASP A 60 11.68 -3.84 -22.87
N THR A 61 11.81 -2.81 -22.02
CA THR A 61 11.74 -1.38 -22.35
C THR A 61 10.36 -0.90 -22.79
N ASP A 62 9.28 -1.58 -22.39
CA ASP A 62 7.91 -1.18 -22.68
C ASP A 62 7.28 -0.29 -21.59
N GLY A 63 7.99 -0.09 -20.46
CA GLY A 63 7.56 0.73 -19.32
C GLY A 63 6.52 0.03 -18.43
N VAL A 64 6.34 -1.29 -18.58
CA VAL A 64 5.33 -2.07 -17.85
C VAL A 64 5.97 -3.29 -17.20
N GLN A 65 5.57 -3.61 -15.95
CA GLN A 65 6.00 -4.82 -15.27
C GLN A 65 4.84 -5.55 -14.60
N VAL A 66 5.01 -6.85 -14.36
CA VAL A 66 4.03 -7.67 -13.62
C VAL A 66 4.40 -7.70 -12.15
N PHE A 67 3.65 -6.98 -11.32
CA PHE A 67 3.83 -6.90 -9.89
C PHE A 67 3.08 -8.04 -9.19
N ASN A 68 3.78 -8.80 -8.32
CA ASN A 68 3.14 -9.73 -7.39
C ASN A 68 2.77 -8.98 -6.10
N LEU A 69 1.59 -8.37 -6.07
CA LEU A 69 1.12 -7.55 -4.95
C LEU A 69 1.05 -8.35 -3.64
N ALA A 70 0.82 -9.67 -3.72
CA ALA A 70 0.80 -10.53 -2.53
C ALA A 70 2.17 -10.62 -1.82
N SER A 71 3.28 -10.34 -2.51
CA SER A 71 4.61 -10.30 -1.89
C SER A 71 4.78 -9.16 -0.88
N ARG A 72 3.91 -8.16 -0.92
CA ARG A 72 3.95 -6.98 -0.02
C ARG A 72 3.10 -7.12 1.24
N LEU A 73 2.38 -8.23 1.40
CA LEU A 73 1.47 -8.43 2.52
C LEU A 73 2.15 -8.28 3.90
N SER A 74 3.37 -8.77 4.08
CA SER A 74 4.09 -8.65 5.35
C SER A 74 4.45 -7.20 5.70
N ASN A 75 4.82 -6.39 4.70
CA ASN A 75 5.13 -4.98 4.87
C ASN A 75 3.86 -4.17 5.17
N ILE A 76 2.75 -4.49 4.50
CA ILE A 76 1.46 -3.83 4.67
C ILE A 76 0.84 -4.15 6.04
N LEU A 77 0.83 -5.43 6.43
CA LEU A 77 0.20 -5.90 7.66
C LEU A 77 0.96 -5.51 8.94
N ASP A 78 2.23 -5.18 8.84
CA ASP A 78 3.09 -4.70 9.96
C ASP A 78 2.95 -5.55 11.24
N GLY A 79 3.00 -6.88 11.08
CA GLY A 79 2.89 -7.83 12.18
C GLY A 79 1.47 -8.29 12.53
N LEU A 80 0.43 -7.80 11.86
CA LEU A 80 -0.92 -8.35 11.99
C LEU A 80 -0.98 -9.78 11.43
N ASP A 81 -1.79 -10.64 12.05
CA ASP A 81 -2.01 -12.02 11.61
C ASP A 81 -2.79 -12.06 10.28
N PRO A 82 -2.20 -12.56 9.18
CA PRO A 82 -2.88 -12.62 7.88
C PRO A 82 -4.14 -13.49 7.88
N SER A 83 -4.26 -14.46 8.78
CA SER A 83 -5.44 -15.34 8.87
C SER A 83 -6.69 -14.62 9.42
N LEU A 84 -6.49 -13.52 10.14
CA LEU A 84 -7.55 -12.71 10.75
C LEU A 84 -7.92 -11.49 9.91
N HIS A 85 -7.19 -11.23 8.84
CA HIS A 85 -7.36 -10.06 7.99
C HIS A 85 -7.53 -10.46 6.52
N THR A 86 -8.38 -9.72 5.83
CA THR A 86 -8.50 -9.80 4.35
C THR A 86 -7.84 -8.59 3.75
N VAL A 87 -6.89 -8.81 2.82
CA VAL A 87 -6.18 -7.75 2.09
C VAL A 87 -6.60 -7.77 0.64
N THR A 88 -6.99 -6.62 0.11
CA THR A 88 -7.36 -6.42 -1.29
C THR A 88 -6.66 -5.19 -1.85
N PHE A 89 -6.46 -5.18 -3.18
CA PHE A 89 -5.78 -4.11 -3.91
C PHE A 89 -6.76 -3.46 -4.88
N HIS A 90 -6.65 -2.16 -5.07
CA HIS A 90 -7.58 -1.32 -5.83
C HIS A 90 -6.82 -0.28 -6.64
N GLN A 91 -7.47 0.23 -7.71
CA GLN A 91 -6.87 1.22 -8.60
C GLN A 91 -6.71 2.57 -7.92
N ASP A 92 -7.66 2.96 -7.07
CA ASP A 92 -7.68 4.23 -6.35
C ASP A 92 -8.25 4.09 -4.93
N GLU A 93 -8.15 5.19 -4.15
CA GLU A 93 -8.60 5.25 -2.77
C GLU A 93 -10.12 5.02 -2.63
N ALA A 94 -10.91 5.57 -3.55
CA ALA A 94 -12.37 5.45 -3.49
C ALA A 94 -12.83 4.00 -3.67
N GLU A 95 -12.20 3.26 -4.59
CA GLU A 95 -12.41 1.83 -4.78
C GLU A 95 -11.97 1.02 -3.54
N ALA A 96 -10.83 1.37 -2.94
CA ALA A 96 -10.35 0.75 -1.71
C ALA A 96 -11.30 0.98 -0.54
N ILE A 97 -11.86 2.18 -0.38
CA ILE A 97 -12.85 2.50 0.65
C ILE A 97 -14.14 1.69 0.44
N ILE A 98 -14.61 1.55 -0.79
CA ILE A 98 -15.80 0.76 -1.14
C ILE A 98 -15.52 -0.74 -1.08
N GLY A 99 -14.28 -1.17 -1.41
CA GLY A 99 -13.84 -2.56 -1.45
C GLY A 99 -14.07 -3.25 -2.80
N THR A 100 -14.40 -2.48 -3.84
CA THR A 100 -14.65 -3.00 -5.21
C THR A 100 -14.53 -1.88 -6.25
N PRO A 101 -14.06 -2.15 -7.49
CA PRO A 101 -13.46 -3.41 -7.95
C PRO A 101 -12.12 -3.71 -7.27
N GLN A 102 -11.63 -4.96 -7.42
CA GLN A 102 -10.34 -5.39 -6.89
C GLN A 102 -9.38 -5.68 -8.04
N LEU A 103 -8.11 -5.33 -7.85
CA LEU A 103 -7.02 -5.72 -8.74
C LEU A 103 -6.65 -7.19 -8.53
N SER A 104 -6.13 -7.83 -9.58
CA SER A 104 -5.50 -9.14 -9.45
C SER A 104 -4.23 -9.05 -8.61
N THR A 105 -3.90 -10.09 -7.86
CA THR A 105 -2.63 -10.17 -7.10
C THR A 105 -1.40 -10.19 -8.01
N LEU A 106 -1.53 -10.67 -9.25
CA LEU A 106 -0.56 -10.45 -10.33
C LEU A 106 -1.12 -9.33 -11.22
N TYR A 107 -0.53 -8.16 -11.11
CA TYR A 107 -1.01 -6.94 -11.74
C TYR A 107 0.05 -6.35 -12.68
N SER A 108 -0.30 -6.26 -13.97
CA SER A 108 0.56 -5.62 -14.99
C SER A 108 0.34 -4.12 -14.97
N SER A 109 1.40 -3.35 -14.76
CA SER A 109 1.33 -1.91 -14.55
C SER A 109 2.61 -1.19 -14.96
N SER A 110 2.47 0.05 -15.40
CA SER A 110 3.54 1.05 -15.37
C SER A 110 3.68 1.64 -13.97
N THR A 111 4.63 2.58 -13.79
CA THR A 111 4.77 3.34 -12.54
C THR A 111 3.47 4.06 -12.21
N GLN A 112 2.88 3.73 -11.05
CA GLN A 112 1.67 4.37 -10.51
C GLN A 112 1.44 3.99 -9.04
N THR A 113 0.57 4.73 -8.36
CA THR A 113 0.05 4.38 -7.04
C THR A 113 -1.16 3.45 -7.21
N VAL A 114 -1.19 2.36 -6.44
CA VAL A 114 -2.39 1.54 -6.20
C VAL A 114 -2.74 1.62 -4.72
N TRP A 115 -3.96 1.23 -4.36
CA TRP A 115 -4.43 1.31 -2.98
C TRP A 115 -4.69 -0.05 -2.39
N VAL A 116 -4.31 -0.20 -1.13
CA VAL A 116 -4.50 -1.43 -0.35
C VAL A 116 -5.62 -1.20 0.65
N ARG A 117 -6.50 -2.19 0.79
CA ARG A 117 -7.51 -2.25 1.84
C ARG A 117 -7.26 -3.47 2.72
N VAL A 118 -7.20 -3.26 4.03
CA VAL A 118 -7.08 -4.34 5.04
C VAL A 118 -8.31 -4.35 5.91
N VAL A 119 -8.98 -5.49 5.99
CA VAL A 119 -10.23 -5.68 6.74
C VAL A 119 -10.02 -6.68 7.86
N ILE A 120 -10.45 -6.36 9.08
CA ILE A 120 -10.54 -7.32 10.19
C ILE A 120 -11.74 -8.24 9.92
N ASN A 121 -11.50 -9.54 9.68
CA ASN A 121 -12.54 -10.50 9.29
C ASN A 121 -13.68 -10.62 10.32
N ALA A 122 -13.37 -10.49 11.61
CA ALA A 122 -14.35 -10.63 12.69
C ALA A 122 -15.30 -9.43 12.83
N THR A 123 -14.88 -8.22 12.47
CA THR A 123 -15.62 -6.99 12.75
C THR A 123 -16.05 -6.22 11.50
N GLY A 124 -15.36 -6.46 10.37
CA GLY A 124 -15.54 -5.70 9.14
C GLY A 124 -14.91 -4.30 9.16
N CYS A 125 -14.29 -3.90 10.27
CA CYS A 125 -13.54 -2.64 10.31
C CYS A 125 -12.32 -2.73 9.40
N PHE A 126 -12.00 -1.65 8.68
CA PHE A 126 -10.93 -1.63 7.69
C PHE A 126 -10.13 -0.34 7.75
N ASP A 127 -8.94 -0.39 7.18
CA ASP A 127 -8.11 0.76 6.87
C ASP A 127 -7.53 0.62 5.45
N VAL A 128 -7.07 1.74 4.86
CA VAL A 128 -6.53 1.79 3.52
C VAL A 128 -5.18 2.51 3.51
N ALA A 129 -4.29 2.11 2.59
CA ALA A 129 -2.99 2.72 2.41
C ALA A 129 -2.61 2.76 0.92
N PRO A 130 -1.84 3.78 0.47
CA PRO A 130 -1.25 3.78 -0.87
C PRO A 130 -0.07 2.80 -0.93
N LEU A 131 0.18 2.25 -2.12
CA LEU A 131 1.36 1.45 -2.46
C LEU A 131 1.89 1.94 -3.80
N GLU A 132 3.10 2.48 -3.81
CA GLU A 132 3.76 2.92 -5.04
C GLU A 132 4.33 1.71 -5.80
N LEU A 133 3.95 1.58 -7.06
CA LEU A 133 4.54 0.66 -8.03
C LEU A 133 5.51 1.47 -8.90
N VAL A 134 6.78 1.04 -8.97
CA VAL A 134 7.82 1.74 -9.70
C VAL A 134 8.45 0.81 -10.72
N VAL A 135 8.40 1.18 -12.00
CA VAL A 135 9.11 0.50 -13.09
C VAL A 135 10.35 1.33 -13.43
N ASN A 136 11.53 0.77 -13.10
CA ASN A 136 12.80 1.42 -13.37
C ASN A 136 13.29 1.05 -14.78
N PRO A 137 13.65 2.02 -15.63
CA PRO A 137 14.17 1.72 -16.95
C PRO A 137 15.52 1.00 -16.88
N LEU A 138 15.82 0.20 -17.90
CA LEU A 138 17.15 -0.41 -18.04
C LEU A 138 18.20 0.67 -18.35
N PRO A 139 19.42 0.54 -17.81
CA PRO A 139 20.51 1.41 -18.19
C PRO A 139 20.91 1.19 -19.66
N ILE A 140 21.21 2.28 -20.36
CA ILE A 140 21.65 2.29 -21.77
C ILE A 140 23.15 2.55 -21.79
N ALA A 141 23.94 1.59 -22.28
CA ALA A 141 25.37 1.79 -22.51
C ALA A 141 25.57 2.46 -23.87
N ASN A 142 26.12 3.68 -23.89
CA ASN A 142 26.47 4.36 -25.12
C ASN A 142 27.82 3.84 -25.65
N LEU A 143 27.96 3.84 -27.00
CA LEU A 143 29.23 3.49 -27.63
C LEU A 143 30.21 4.68 -27.46
N PRO A 144 31.35 4.51 -26.74
CA PRO A 144 32.32 5.58 -26.57
C PRO A 144 33.18 5.77 -27.83
N THR A 145 33.81 6.94 -27.93
CA THR A 145 34.86 7.16 -28.92
C THR A 145 36.06 6.23 -28.64
N PRO A 146 36.73 5.70 -29.69
CA PRO A 146 37.92 4.88 -29.50
C PRO A 146 39.02 5.65 -28.74
N LEU A 147 39.62 5.00 -27.74
CA LEU A 147 40.85 5.50 -27.10
C LEU A 147 42.04 5.20 -28.04
N THR A 148 42.90 6.19 -28.31
CA THR A 148 44.04 6.05 -29.19
C THR A 148 45.30 6.52 -28.47
N LEU A 149 46.36 5.73 -28.54
CA LEU A 149 47.71 6.06 -28.05
C LEU A 149 48.72 5.80 -29.14
N CYS A 150 49.91 6.42 -29.02
CA CYS A 150 51.05 6.04 -29.80
C CYS A 150 51.80 4.90 -29.08
N ASP A 151 52.50 4.06 -29.85
CA ASP A 151 53.36 3.00 -29.37
C ASP A 151 54.70 3.59 -28.84
N ASP A 152 54.60 4.14 -27.58
CA ASP A 152 55.68 4.94 -26.99
C ASP A 152 56.52 4.17 -25.96
N ASN A 153 55.90 3.23 -25.22
CA ASN A 153 56.57 2.56 -24.10
C ASN A 153 57.63 1.50 -24.58
N ASN A 154 57.34 0.80 -25.66
CA ASN A 154 58.23 -0.18 -26.26
C ASN A 154 58.02 -0.19 -27.78
N PRO A 155 58.58 0.81 -28.51
CA PRO A 155 58.25 1.06 -29.92
C PRO A 155 58.43 -0.18 -30.80
N GLY A 156 57.37 -0.57 -31.50
CA GLY A 156 57.34 -1.68 -32.44
C GLY A 156 56.68 -2.96 -31.92
N ASP A 157 56.17 -2.97 -30.68
CA ASP A 157 55.38 -4.11 -30.15
C ASP A 157 53.87 -3.91 -30.29
N GLU A 158 53.42 -2.71 -30.69
CA GLU A 158 52.01 -2.30 -30.90
C GLU A 158 51.14 -2.52 -29.63
N GLN A 159 51.72 -2.39 -28.42
CA GLN A 159 51.04 -2.55 -27.15
C GLN A 159 51.23 -1.33 -26.25
N GLU A 160 50.12 -0.80 -25.71
CA GLU A 160 50.12 0.34 -24.77
C GLU A 160 49.14 0.12 -23.64
N GLU A 161 49.38 0.77 -22.49
CA GLU A 161 48.51 0.75 -21.35
C GLU A 161 47.43 1.85 -21.44
N PHE A 162 46.16 1.44 -21.62
CA PHE A 162 45.07 2.35 -21.75
C PHE A 162 44.35 2.60 -20.41
N ASP A 163 44.12 3.87 -20.05
CA ASP A 163 43.22 4.24 -18.97
C ASP A 163 41.77 4.19 -19.46
N LEU A 164 41.10 3.07 -19.20
CA LEU A 164 39.72 2.82 -19.61
C LEU A 164 38.71 3.73 -18.88
N THR A 165 39.10 4.38 -17.76
CA THR A 165 38.20 5.30 -17.04
C THR A 165 37.83 6.53 -17.86
N GLN A 166 38.65 6.89 -18.86
CA GLN A 166 38.38 8.02 -19.79
C GLN A 166 37.09 7.79 -20.62
N ALA A 167 36.70 6.54 -20.86
CA ALA A 167 35.50 6.21 -21.62
C ALA A 167 34.22 6.20 -20.77
N ILE A 168 34.33 6.20 -19.43
CA ILE A 168 33.19 6.01 -18.54
C ILE A 168 32.10 7.08 -18.75
N ALA A 169 32.51 8.34 -18.86
CA ALA A 169 31.56 9.44 -19.01
C ALA A 169 30.74 9.34 -20.32
N GLU A 170 31.36 8.87 -21.41
CA GLU A 170 30.69 8.67 -22.69
C GLU A 170 29.76 7.44 -22.63
N ILE A 171 30.20 6.34 -21.97
CA ILE A 171 29.41 5.11 -21.82
C ILE A 171 28.17 5.37 -20.99
N VAL A 172 28.31 6.04 -19.85
CA VAL A 172 27.21 6.31 -18.93
C VAL A 172 26.27 7.39 -19.49
N GLY A 173 26.80 8.41 -20.18
CA GLY A 173 26.00 9.54 -20.67
C GLY A 173 25.40 10.37 -19.54
N THR A 174 24.12 10.75 -19.69
CA THR A 174 23.37 11.57 -18.72
C THR A 174 22.41 10.74 -17.85
N GLN A 175 22.61 9.44 -17.75
CA GLN A 175 21.77 8.56 -16.91
C GLN A 175 22.10 8.78 -15.43
N GLU A 176 21.07 8.84 -14.59
CA GLU A 176 21.19 8.92 -13.13
C GLU A 176 21.22 7.51 -12.50
#